data_44f3e89f88d16d942c9f41e233eaf3ff
#
_entry.id   44f3e89f88d16d942c9f41e233eaf3ff
#
_cell.length_a   1.000
_cell.length_b   1.000
_cell.length_c   1.000
_cell.angle_alpha   90.00
_cell.angle_beta   90.00
_cell.angle_gamma   90.00
#
_symmetry.space_group_name_H-M   'P 1'
#
loop_
_entity.id
_entity.type
_entity.pdbx_description
1 polymer ?
#
loop_
_entity_poly.entity_id
_entity_poly.type
_entity_poly.pdbx_seq_one_letter_code
_entity_poly.pdbx_strand_id
1 'polypeptide(L)'
;MPFERPHPLPSSAPSAPSKQTSGAAIAPQDPALLRRLLRAKDRMDAASHEAWPVQRLAEVSGVSEAHFARSFRQVFGIPPHRYLLTRRIEQATTLLRDTNLPITEIAFATGWESLGTFGRIFRHITGMSPSAVRREAQANATPLDRVPACVLKAAQRPDLTTAVLEKRRRLAEGTNRS
;
A
#
# COMPACT_ATOMS: atom_id res chain seq x y z
N MET A 1 28.40 15.74 79.78
CA MET A 1 27.14 16.16 79.19
C MET A 1 27.43 16.99 77.95
N PRO A 2 27.56 16.42 76.71
CA PRO A 2 27.64 17.23 75.54
C PRO A 2 26.26 17.34 74.89
N PHE A 3 25.91 18.55 74.52
CA PHE A 3 24.71 18.99 73.87
C PHE A 3 24.65 18.43 72.45
N GLU A 4 23.69 17.60 72.19
CA GLU A 4 23.35 17.09 70.86
C GLU A 4 22.48 18.12 70.12
N ARG A 5 22.93 18.61 68.96
CA ARG A 5 22.18 19.53 68.09
C ARG A 5 21.29 18.70 67.16
N PRO A 6 20.04 19.04 66.98
CA PRO A 6 19.20 18.38 66.03
C PRO A 6 19.62 18.78 64.61
N HIS A 7 19.76 17.76 63.73
CA HIS A 7 19.97 17.94 62.28
C HIS A 7 18.68 18.42 61.61
N PRO A 8 18.76 19.40 60.70
CA PRO A 8 17.61 19.76 59.88
C PRO A 8 17.32 18.66 58.82
N LEU A 9 16.07 18.32 58.66
CA LEU A 9 15.55 17.42 57.64
C LEU A 9 15.85 17.95 56.22
N PRO A 10 16.20 17.10 55.27
CA PRO A 10 16.39 17.54 53.90
C PRO A 10 15.05 17.92 53.26
N SER A 11 15.03 19.14 52.74
CA SER A 11 13.97 19.75 51.95
C SER A 11 13.61 18.89 50.75
N SER A 12 12.34 18.77 50.52
CA SER A 12 11.64 18.11 49.40
C SER A 12 12.32 18.36 48.08
N ALA A 13 12.72 17.28 47.39
CA ALA A 13 13.12 17.31 45.98
C ALA A 13 11.94 17.77 45.12
N PRO A 14 12.17 18.62 44.11
CA PRO A 14 11.13 18.97 43.15
C PRO A 14 10.83 17.74 42.29
N SER A 15 9.57 17.38 42.25
CA SER A 15 9.01 16.35 41.35
C SER A 15 9.44 16.62 39.92
N ALA A 16 10.09 15.64 39.30
CA ALA A 16 10.39 15.66 37.88
C ALA A 16 9.09 15.83 37.08
N PRO A 17 9.09 16.67 36.03
CA PRO A 17 7.90 16.80 35.16
C PRO A 17 7.70 15.48 34.46
N SER A 18 6.57 14.87 34.72
CA SER A 18 6.02 13.74 33.95
C SER A 18 6.07 14.11 32.48
N LYS A 19 6.84 13.37 31.67
CA LYS A 19 6.74 13.42 30.22
C LYS A 19 5.33 12.99 29.86
N GLN A 20 4.45 13.96 29.77
CA GLN A 20 3.19 13.81 29.07
C GLN A 20 3.55 13.45 27.63
N THR A 21 3.35 12.22 27.25
CA THR A 21 3.20 11.79 25.88
C THR A 21 1.94 12.47 25.33
N SER A 22 2.09 13.76 25.03
CA SER A 22 1.12 14.46 24.19
C SER A 22 1.05 13.66 22.90
N GLY A 23 -0.05 12.93 22.72
CA GLY A 23 -0.50 12.53 21.41
C GLY A 23 -0.49 13.81 20.56
N ALA A 24 0.52 13.93 19.69
CA ALA A 24 0.67 15.07 18.82
C ALA A 24 -0.61 15.17 18.00
N ALA A 25 -1.51 16.04 18.42
CA ALA A 25 -2.56 16.53 17.56
C ALA A 25 -1.86 16.97 16.28
N ILE A 26 -2.21 16.32 15.16
CA ILE A 26 -1.74 16.68 13.83
C ILE A 26 -2.11 18.14 13.67
N ALA A 27 -1.14 19.04 13.80
CA ALA A 27 -1.34 20.46 13.55
C ALA A 27 -1.95 20.57 12.14
N PRO A 28 -2.93 21.47 11.91
CA PRO A 28 -3.53 21.64 10.60
C PRO A 28 -2.41 21.93 9.61
N GLN A 29 -2.07 20.90 8.81
CA GLN A 29 -1.05 20.98 7.77
C GLN A 29 -1.54 22.01 6.76
N ASP A 30 -0.63 22.87 6.30
CA ASP A 30 -0.94 23.78 5.19
C ASP A 30 -1.62 22.98 4.07
N PRO A 31 -2.90 23.28 3.72
CA PRO A 31 -3.63 22.51 2.71
C PRO A 31 -2.94 22.53 1.34
N ALA A 32 -2.15 23.57 1.07
CA ALA A 32 -1.36 23.66 -0.15
C ALA A 32 -0.20 22.67 -0.13
N LEU A 33 0.50 22.55 1.01
CA LEU A 33 1.55 21.55 1.18
C LEU A 33 0.97 20.13 1.11
N LEU A 34 -0.14 19.86 1.78
CA LEU A 34 -0.80 18.54 1.72
C LEU A 34 -1.13 18.13 0.29
N ARG A 35 -1.71 19.02 -0.52
CA ARG A 35 -2.00 18.76 -1.94
C ARG A 35 -0.74 18.46 -2.75
N ARG A 36 0.39 19.12 -2.44
CA ARG A 36 1.67 18.85 -3.10
C ARG A 36 2.24 17.48 -2.71
N LEU A 37 2.17 17.10 -1.43
CA LEU A 37 2.59 15.78 -0.95
C LEU A 37 1.74 14.67 -1.55
N LEU A 38 0.41 14.86 -1.65
CA LEU A 38 -0.49 13.91 -2.31
C LEU A 38 -0.13 13.72 -3.79
N ARG A 39 0.13 14.80 -4.54
CA ARG A 39 0.59 14.68 -5.93
C ARG A 39 1.89 13.90 -6.08
N ALA A 40 2.86 14.11 -5.18
CA ALA A 40 4.10 13.33 -5.19
C ALA A 40 3.83 11.85 -4.88
N LYS A 41 2.96 11.57 -3.92
CA LYS A 41 2.50 10.22 -3.59
C LYS A 41 1.82 9.55 -4.79
N ASP A 42 0.89 10.22 -5.44
CA ASP A 42 0.15 9.69 -6.60
C ASP A 42 1.09 9.37 -7.77
N ARG A 43 2.14 10.18 -7.98
CA ARG A 43 3.18 9.89 -8.99
C ARG A 43 4.00 8.65 -8.63
N MET A 44 4.37 8.47 -7.36
CA MET A 44 5.02 7.24 -6.90
C MET A 44 4.12 6.01 -7.09
N ASP A 45 2.82 6.13 -6.85
CA ASP A 45 1.87 5.03 -7.02
C ASP A 45 1.69 4.66 -8.50
N ALA A 46 1.60 5.66 -9.37
CA ALA A 46 1.43 5.47 -10.81
C ALA A 46 2.66 4.83 -11.48
N ALA A 47 3.86 5.12 -10.99
CA ALA A 47 5.12 4.66 -11.57
C ALA A 47 6.10 4.16 -10.49
N SER A 48 5.65 3.25 -9.63
CA SER A 48 6.46 2.79 -8.49
C SER A 48 7.71 2.00 -8.90
N HIS A 49 7.74 1.46 -10.11
CA HIS A 49 8.91 0.81 -10.70
C HIS A 49 10.06 1.79 -11.03
N GLU A 50 9.75 3.07 -11.19
CA GLU A 50 10.76 4.11 -11.47
C GLU A 50 11.56 4.49 -10.22
N ALA A 51 12.74 5.07 -10.44
CA ALA A 51 13.52 5.68 -9.37
C ALA A 51 12.89 7.00 -8.93
N TRP A 52 12.55 7.07 -7.64
CA TRP A 52 12.01 8.27 -6.99
C TRP A 52 12.95 8.75 -5.87
N PRO A 53 14.10 9.34 -6.21
CA PRO A 53 14.97 9.95 -5.21
C PRO A 53 14.22 11.11 -4.54
N VAL A 54 14.58 11.39 -3.28
CA VAL A 54 13.91 12.45 -2.49
C VAL A 54 13.99 13.82 -3.17
N GLN A 55 15.08 14.09 -3.90
CA GLN A 55 15.26 15.28 -4.72
C GLN A 55 14.12 15.44 -5.74
N ARG A 56 13.85 14.42 -6.57
CA ARG A 56 12.76 14.44 -7.57
C ARG A 56 11.40 14.67 -6.91
N LEU A 57 11.16 14.07 -5.75
CA LEU A 57 9.91 14.24 -5.00
C LEU A 57 9.77 15.65 -4.41
N ALA A 58 10.87 16.22 -3.93
CA ALA A 58 10.93 17.58 -3.43
C ALA A 58 10.65 18.61 -4.53
N GLU A 59 11.26 18.42 -5.72
CA GLU A 59 11.01 19.23 -6.92
C GLU A 59 9.53 19.21 -7.33
N VAL A 60 8.92 18.02 -7.42
CA VAL A 60 7.47 17.85 -7.69
C VAL A 60 6.59 18.57 -6.68
N SER A 61 7.05 18.65 -5.44
CA SER A 61 6.32 19.27 -4.34
C SER A 61 6.66 20.75 -4.15
N GLY A 62 7.68 21.28 -4.86
CA GLY A 62 8.12 22.66 -4.75
C GLY A 62 8.59 23.04 -3.34
N VAL A 63 9.33 22.13 -2.69
CA VAL A 63 9.92 22.30 -1.35
C VAL A 63 11.32 21.74 -1.31
N SER A 64 12.11 22.03 -0.26
CA SER A 64 13.42 21.41 -0.06
C SER A 64 13.30 19.92 0.31
N GLU A 65 14.31 19.13 0.01
CA GLU A 65 14.35 17.68 0.30
C GLU A 65 14.09 17.38 1.78
N ALA A 66 14.76 18.11 2.68
CA ALA A 66 14.60 17.93 4.12
C ALA A 66 13.18 18.29 4.60
N HIS A 67 12.57 19.31 4.01
CA HIS A 67 11.19 19.69 4.30
C HIS A 67 10.22 18.63 3.76
N PHE A 68 10.42 18.17 2.52
CA PHE A 68 9.61 17.10 1.93
C PHE A 68 9.65 15.84 2.78
N ALA A 69 10.83 15.33 3.11
CA ALA A 69 10.99 14.07 3.85
C ALA A 69 10.30 14.12 5.24
N ARG A 70 10.45 15.25 5.95
CA ARG A 70 9.81 15.47 7.25
C ARG A 70 8.29 15.52 7.13
N SER A 71 7.79 16.36 6.22
CA SER A 71 6.35 16.55 6.02
C SER A 71 5.67 15.30 5.51
N PHE A 72 6.30 14.59 4.59
CA PHE A 72 5.79 13.30 4.08
C PHE A 72 5.66 12.27 5.21
N ARG A 73 6.71 12.11 6.04
CA ARG A 73 6.65 11.21 7.19
C ARG A 73 5.59 11.65 8.21
N GLN A 74 5.44 12.94 8.44
CA GLN A 74 4.44 13.47 9.37
C GLN A 74 3.01 13.20 8.89
N VAL A 75 2.75 13.34 7.58
CA VAL A 75 1.42 13.14 6.99
C VAL A 75 1.07 11.66 6.81
N PHE A 76 2.03 10.87 6.28
CA PHE A 76 1.77 9.47 5.91
C PHE A 76 2.32 8.45 6.92
N GLY A 77 2.95 8.88 7.99
CA GLY A 77 3.49 8.02 9.06
C GLY A 77 4.81 7.34 8.74
N ILE A 78 5.21 7.26 7.47
CA ILE A 78 6.42 6.58 7.01
C ILE A 78 7.24 7.46 6.06
N PRO A 79 8.58 7.30 6.02
CA PRO A 79 9.42 8.04 5.09
C PRO A 79 9.11 7.69 3.62
N PRO A 80 9.35 8.63 2.65
CA PRO A 80 9.07 8.41 1.22
C PRO A 80 9.68 7.14 0.64
N HIS A 81 10.95 6.87 0.96
CA HIS A 81 11.63 5.66 0.52
C HIS A 81 10.94 4.37 1.00
N ARG A 82 10.52 4.32 2.28
CA ARG A 82 9.78 3.15 2.83
C ARG A 82 8.44 3.00 2.14
N TYR A 83 7.75 4.12 1.88
CA TYR A 83 6.51 4.11 1.13
C TYR A 83 6.69 3.47 -0.26
N LEU A 84 7.69 3.91 -1.03
CA LEU A 84 7.98 3.36 -2.36
C LEU A 84 8.29 1.86 -2.31
N LEU A 85 9.11 1.42 -1.36
CA LEU A 85 9.41 -0.01 -1.17
C LEU A 85 8.13 -0.82 -0.89
N THR A 86 7.24 -0.32 -0.05
CA THR A 86 5.97 -1.00 0.25
C THR A 86 5.11 -1.13 -1.01
N ARG A 87 4.98 -0.06 -1.81
CA ARG A 87 4.22 -0.10 -3.07
C ARG A 87 4.79 -1.09 -4.09
N ARG A 88 6.12 -1.16 -4.22
CA ARG A 88 6.78 -2.17 -5.06
C ARG A 88 6.50 -3.60 -4.60
N ILE A 89 6.51 -3.83 -3.29
CA ILE A 89 6.21 -5.17 -2.72
C ILE A 89 4.74 -5.53 -2.92
N GLU A 90 3.81 -4.58 -2.75
CA GLU A 90 2.39 -4.80 -3.01
C GLU A 90 2.14 -5.19 -4.47
N GLN A 91 2.72 -4.46 -5.42
CA GLN A 91 2.63 -4.80 -6.85
C GLN A 91 3.25 -6.17 -7.16
N ALA A 92 4.44 -6.45 -6.61
CA ALA A 92 5.07 -7.75 -6.78
C ALA A 92 4.20 -8.89 -6.21
N THR A 93 3.56 -8.66 -5.07
CA THR A 93 2.64 -9.64 -4.45
C THR A 93 1.43 -9.92 -5.33
N THR A 94 0.83 -8.89 -5.92
CA THR A 94 -0.25 -9.02 -6.90
C THR A 94 0.20 -9.84 -8.11
N LEU A 95 1.33 -9.48 -8.72
CA LEU A 95 1.87 -10.23 -9.87
C LEU A 95 2.22 -11.69 -9.54
N LEU A 96 2.72 -11.95 -8.33
CA LEU A 96 3.01 -13.33 -7.88
C LEU A 96 1.75 -14.18 -7.74
N ARG A 97 0.63 -13.57 -7.36
CA ARG A 97 -0.66 -14.26 -7.17
C ARG A 97 -1.43 -14.43 -8.47
N ASP A 98 -1.43 -13.40 -9.29
CA ASP A 98 -2.35 -13.28 -10.43
C ASP A 98 -1.72 -13.73 -11.76
N THR A 99 -0.38 -13.95 -11.80
CA THR A 99 0.34 -14.30 -13.02
C THR A 99 1.30 -15.48 -12.83
N ASN A 100 1.71 -16.08 -13.95
CA ASN A 100 2.76 -17.09 -13.99
C ASN A 100 4.13 -16.52 -14.41
N LEU A 101 4.31 -15.20 -14.41
CA LEU A 101 5.57 -14.56 -14.76
C LEU A 101 6.72 -15.08 -13.87
N PRO A 102 7.92 -15.30 -14.41
CA PRO A 102 9.10 -15.63 -13.62
C PRO A 102 9.33 -14.61 -12.50
N ILE A 103 9.76 -15.07 -11.33
CA ILE A 103 10.01 -14.19 -10.17
C ILE A 103 11.07 -13.13 -10.51
N THR A 104 12.03 -13.45 -11.36
CA THR A 104 13.03 -12.51 -11.88
C THR A 104 12.39 -11.38 -12.67
N GLU A 105 11.46 -11.69 -13.56
CA GLU A 105 10.73 -10.69 -14.35
C GLU A 105 9.87 -9.79 -13.45
N ILE A 106 9.17 -10.37 -12.48
CA ILE A 106 8.40 -9.60 -11.49
C ILE A 106 9.31 -8.65 -10.71
N ALA A 107 10.49 -9.11 -10.28
CA ALA A 107 11.44 -8.25 -9.58
C ALA A 107 11.82 -7.04 -10.46
N PHE A 108 12.25 -7.25 -11.70
CA PHE A 108 12.64 -6.17 -12.59
C PHE A 108 11.45 -5.28 -12.98
N ALA A 109 10.30 -5.84 -13.29
CA ALA A 109 9.08 -5.10 -13.63
C ALA A 109 8.59 -4.20 -12.49
N THR A 110 8.90 -4.55 -11.24
CA THR A 110 8.56 -3.75 -10.05
C THR A 110 9.70 -2.85 -9.57
N GLY A 111 10.75 -2.66 -10.38
CA GLY A 111 11.81 -1.67 -10.18
C GLY A 111 12.94 -2.11 -9.25
N TRP A 112 13.20 -3.41 -9.14
CA TRP A 112 14.36 -3.92 -8.41
C TRP A 112 15.53 -4.17 -9.36
N GLU A 113 16.70 -3.73 -8.97
CA GLU A 113 17.94 -3.92 -9.75
C GLU A 113 18.58 -5.28 -9.53
N SER A 114 18.20 -5.99 -8.44
CA SER A 114 18.78 -7.26 -8.07
C SER A 114 17.76 -8.18 -7.42
N LEU A 115 17.72 -9.43 -7.87
CA LEU A 115 16.85 -10.46 -7.33
C LEU A 115 17.15 -10.77 -5.85
N GLY A 116 18.42 -10.71 -5.45
CA GLY A 116 18.82 -10.94 -4.06
C GLY A 116 18.28 -9.86 -3.11
N THR A 117 18.36 -8.59 -3.52
CA THR A 117 17.80 -7.46 -2.76
C THR A 117 16.28 -7.56 -2.71
N PHE A 118 15.63 -7.87 -3.84
CA PHE A 118 14.19 -8.11 -3.89
C PHE A 118 13.76 -9.19 -2.90
N GLY A 119 14.34 -10.39 -2.98
CA GLY A 119 13.95 -11.52 -2.11
C GLY A 119 14.13 -11.23 -0.62
N ARG A 120 15.21 -10.54 -0.24
CA ARG A 120 15.48 -10.14 1.14
C ARG A 120 14.46 -9.11 1.65
N ILE A 121 14.23 -8.05 0.90
CA ILE A 121 13.28 -6.98 1.28
C ILE A 121 11.84 -7.51 1.26
N PHE A 122 11.48 -8.30 0.25
CA PHE A 122 10.17 -8.94 0.16
C PHE A 122 9.87 -9.77 1.41
N ARG A 123 10.80 -10.65 1.81
CA ARG A 123 10.64 -11.46 3.03
C ARG A 123 10.58 -10.61 4.28
N HIS A 124 11.38 -9.55 4.36
CA HIS A 124 11.38 -8.65 5.52
C HIS A 124 10.02 -7.94 5.69
N ILE A 125 9.38 -7.54 4.60
CA ILE A 125 8.09 -6.80 4.63
C ILE A 125 6.90 -7.75 4.77
N THR A 126 6.90 -8.89 4.05
CA THR A 126 5.74 -9.80 3.98
C THR A 126 5.81 -10.98 4.95
N GLY A 127 6.99 -11.24 5.54
CA GLY A 127 7.26 -12.44 6.34
C GLY A 127 7.53 -13.70 5.52
N MET A 128 7.30 -13.70 4.20
CA MET A 128 7.39 -14.86 3.32
C MET A 128 8.31 -14.61 2.13
N SER A 129 8.87 -15.68 1.55
CA SER A 129 9.62 -15.54 0.29
C SER A 129 8.67 -15.38 -0.90
N PRO A 130 9.10 -14.73 -2.01
CA PRO A 130 8.28 -14.62 -3.22
C PRO A 130 7.78 -15.97 -3.74
N SER A 131 8.63 -17.00 -3.71
CA SER A 131 8.25 -18.35 -4.12
C SER A 131 7.23 -19.01 -3.18
N ALA A 132 7.27 -18.70 -1.89
CA ALA A 132 6.29 -19.20 -0.94
C ALA A 132 4.91 -18.57 -1.19
N VAL A 133 4.85 -17.24 -1.41
CA VAL A 133 3.60 -16.53 -1.75
C VAL A 133 2.99 -17.09 -3.04
N ARG A 134 3.80 -17.34 -4.08
CA ARG A 134 3.32 -17.97 -5.32
C ARG A 134 2.74 -19.35 -5.09
N ARG A 135 3.43 -20.20 -4.35
CA ARG A 135 2.98 -21.57 -4.05
C ARG A 135 1.66 -21.56 -3.30
N GLU A 136 1.53 -20.69 -2.32
CA GLU A 136 0.29 -20.53 -1.56
C GLU A 136 -0.87 -20.07 -2.46
N ALA A 137 -0.65 -19.07 -3.31
CA ALA A 137 -1.65 -18.61 -4.26
C ALA A 137 -2.09 -19.74 -5.21
N GLN A 138 -1.14 -20.52 -5.72
CA GLN A 138 -1.43 -21.66 -6.61
C GLN A 138 -2.16 -22.81 -5.89
N ALA A 139 -1.85 -23.04 -4.62
CA ALA A 139 -2.54 -24.06 -3.81
C ALA A 139 -3.98 -23.66 -3.47
N ASN A 140 -4.22 -22.35 -3.27
CA ASN A 140 -5.52 -21.81 -2.91
C ASN A 140 -6.38 -21.44 -4.14
N ALA A 141 -5.81 -21.48 -5.35
CA ALA A 141 -6.54 -21.20 -6.58
C ALA A 141 -7.61 -22.26 -6.81
N THR A 142 -8.87 -21.84 -6.86
CA THR A 142 -9.96 -22.75 -7.26
C THR A 142 -9.82 -23.10 -8.75
N PRO A 143 -10.40 -24.21 -9.22
CA PRO A 143 -10.38 -24.54 -10.66
C PRO A 143 -10.89 -23.42 -11.55
N LEU A 144 -11.83 -22.61 -11.06
CA LEU A 144 -12.40 -21.45 -11.77
C LEU A 144 -11.41 -20.27 -11.87
N ASP A 145 -10.52 -20.08 -10.88
CA ASP A 145 -9.51 -19.03 -10.91
C ASP A 145 -8.40 -19.29 -11.95
N ARG A 146 -8.29 -20.55 -12.43
CA ARG A 146 -7.36 -20.93 -13.50
C ARG A 146 -7.93 -20.67 -14.90
N VAL A 147 -9.22 -20.36 -14.98
CA VAL A 147 -9.87 -20.06 -16.26
C VAL A 147 -9.63 -18.59 -16.61
N PRO A 148 -9.03 -18.28 -17.78
CA PRO A 148 -8.83 -16.90 -18.20
C PRO A 148 -10.16 -16.12 -18.15
N ALA A 149 -10.10 -14.87 -17.67
CA ALA A 149 -11.29 -14.02 -17.50
C ALA A 149 -12.08 -13.84 -18.82
N CYS A 150 -11.43 -13.93 -19.98
CA CYS A 150 -12.09 -13.92 -21.30
C CYS A 150 -12.97 -15.15 -21.50
N VAL A 151 -12.58 -16.32 -20.99
CA VAL A 151 -13.37 -17.56 -21.11
C VAL A 151 -14.57 -17.51 -20.15
N LEU A 152 -14.36 -17.03 -18.91
CA LEU A 152 -15.45 -16.82 -17.96
C LEU A 152 -16.48 -15.81 -18.50
N LYS A 153 -16.03 -14.69 -19.08
CA LYS A 153 -16.92 -13.71 -19.73
C LYS A 153 -17.65 -14.30 -20.94
N ALA A 154 -17.00 -15.18 -21.70
CA ALA A 154 -17.65 -15.86 -22.83
C ALA A 154 -18.72 -16.84 -22.35
N ALA A 155 -18.46 -17.58 -21.29
CA ALA A 155 -19.41 -18.51 -20.68
C ALA A 155 -20.61 -17.82 -19.99
N GLN A 156 -20.41 -16.59 -19.52
CA GLN A 156 -21.46 -15.77 -18.89
C GLN A 156 -22.29 -14.95 -19.89
N ARG A 157 -21.92 -14.95 -21.18
CA ARG A 157 -22.75 -14.28 -22.19
C ARG A 157 -24.09 -15.00 -22.30
N PRO A 158 -25.22 -14.28 -22.13
CA PRO A 158 -26.52 -14.87 -22.35
C PRO A 158 -26.58 -15.41 -23.79
N ASP A 159 -27.03 -16.64 -23.95
CA ASP A 159 -27.21 -17.22 -25.25
C ASP A 159 -28.20 -16.36 -26.01
N LEU A 160 -27.73 -15.67 -27.06
CA LEU A 160 -28.55 -14.80 -27.90
C LEU A 160 -29.73 -15.54 -28.51
N THR A 161 -29.58 -16.84 -28.75
CA THR A 161 -30.66 -17.71 -29.27
C THR A 161 -31.81 -17.80 -28.26
N THR A 162 -31.49 -17.99 -26.97
CA THR A 162 -32.49 -18.03 -25.88
C THR A 162 -33.16 -16.65 -25.73
N ALA A 163 -32.39 -15.57 -25.78
CA ALA A 163 -32.96 -14.21 -25.70
C ALA A 163 -33.87 -13.85 -26.86
N VAL A 164 -33.54 -14.31 -28.07
CA VAL A 164 -34.36 -14.09 -29.26
C VAL A 164 -35.66 -14.91 -29.21
N LEU A 165 -35.59 -16.16 -28.75
CA LEU A 165 -36.77 -17.03 -28.58
C LEU A 165 -37.72 -16.47 -27.52
N GLU A 166 -37.20 -15.97 -26.42
CA GLU A 166 -38.01 -15.38 -25.35
C GLU A 166 -38.66 -14.06 -25.77
N LYS A 167 -37.95 -13.23 -26.55
CA LYS A 167 -38.53 -12.04 -27.19
C LYS A 167 -39.65 -12.38 -28.15
N ARG A 168 -39.50 -13.43 -29.00
CA ARG A 168 -40.52 -13.89 -29.90
C ARG A 168 -41.76 -14.41 -29.17
N ARG A 169 -41.58 -15.18 -28.08
CA ARG A 169 -42.65 -15.68 -27.23
C ARG A 169 -43.48 -14.54 -26.63
N ARG A 170 -42.82 -13.52 -26.03
CA ARG A 170 -43.51 -12.35 -25.48
C ARG A 170 -44.30 -11.55 -26.51
N LEU A 171 -43.78 -11.43 -27.74
CA LEU A 171 -44.48 -10.76 -28.83
C LEU A 171 -45.72 -11.56 -29.26
N ALA A 172 -45.66 -12.90 -29.32
CA ALA A 172 -46.79 -13.76 -29.64
C ALA A 172 -47.87 -13.74 -28.56
N GLU A 173 -47.51 -13.71 -27.29
CA GLU A 173 -48.44 -13.63 -26.16
C GLU A 173 -49.13 -12.24 -26.08
N GLY A 174 -48.45 -11.17 -26.53
CA GLY A 174 -49.00 -9.81 -26.57
C GLY A 174 -50.06 -9.61 -27.67
N THR A 175 -49.97 -10.36 -28.79
CA THR A 175 -50.88 -10.24 -29.92
C THR A 175 -52.21 -10.98 -29.68
N ASN A 176 -52.29 -11.90 -28.71
CA ASN A 176 -53.49 -12.68 -28.40
C ASN A 176 -54.39 -12.06 -27.31
N ARG A 177 -54.10 -10.81 -26.90
CA ARG A 177 -54.86 -10.07 -25.88
C ARG A 177 -55.61 -8.84 -26.41
N SER A 178 -55.86 -8.76 -27.72
CA SER A 178 -56.68 -7.70 -28.34
C SER A 178 -57.95 -8.26 -28.94
#